data_410947cbd93c318c4a60b38baba59fa8
#
_entry.id   410947cbd93c318c4a60b38baba59fa8
#
_cell.length_a   1.000
_cell.length_b   1.000
_cell.length_c   1.000
_cell.angle_alpha   90.00
_cell.angle_beta   90.00
_cell.angle_gamma   90.00
#
_symmetry.space_group_name_H-M   'P 1'
#
loop_
_entity.id
_entity.type
_entity.pdbx_description
1 polymer ?
#
loop_
_entity_poly.entity_id
_entity_poly.type
_entity_poly.pdbx_seq_one_letter_code
_entity_poly.pdbx_strand_id
1 'polypeptide(L)'
;MRKEYHCLADKLLGGHSSFRRDLTMRTACVTVLVLLCVHLNGAQYAKGNSYGGVKLTILHTNDIHSRILESDKRGVQCNEEKRRQNKCYGGVARIAYEARKLRKSSRNVLFVNAGDFYQGTLWYSILRHKIVSAAMSQMGYDVVCLGNHEFDDGPEGLAPFLRTMNNVNVTVLGTNLDTSAEPSFRSIYLPKSTVYTFDGLQIGFLGVVTTETITIAKPGRIAILPEVESINREIAKLKQRGINTFILISHVGFDVDQKIAAACPELDLIIGGHTNTFLYTGAPPVDDKPEGPYPVVHKRSDGTYCLIVQDYRFGKYLGHLRMEISRQGVITHWIGNPILLSQDIPQDQRILESMMPYKKIVDDAIKKAVGSTKVVLEADGKLCRYRECNSVNLMADSFLDFYANRDSSFRGAWSIVNAAVINGGIARDTIRQNSNVTLGDLLGAMPYDSDLVVMDMRGSELWDMFEYSVSDFTWYPDLNGKFLQVSGARVIYDFRQPNGRRVASLKVLCANCSIPVYKPVRRNMVYSIVTTSFISNGGDGFKFSKSVNKRTEGVSAFDVFSRYFTKMSPVKTPEEDRVIVLNLPRRGNSVPYR
;
A
#
# COMPACT_ATOMS: atom_id res chain seq x y z
N MET A 1 -2.21 -35.87 31.04
CA MET A 1 -3.31 -36.30 30.15
C MET A 1 -2.79 -36.79 28.81
N ARG A 2 -1.91 -37.77 28.76
CA ARG A 2 -1.36 -38.38 27.52
C ARG A 2 -1.20 -39.91 27.62
N LYS A 3 -1.90 -40.57 28.53
CA LYS A 3 -1.79 -42.02 28.76
C LYS A 3 -3.11 -42.81 28.72
N GLU A 4 -4.25 -42.19 28.39
CA GLU A 4 -5.55 -42.92 28.44
C GLU A 4 -6.22 -43.15 27.05
N TYR A 5 -5.56 -42.80 25.95
CA TYR A 5 -6.15 -42.98 24.62
C TYR A 5 -5.58 -44.18 23.84
N HIS A 6 -4.69 -44.98 24.42
CA HIS A 6 -4.13 -46.16 23.74
C HIS A 6 -4.87 -47.48 24.01
N CYS A 7 -5.92 -47.48 24.83
CA CYS A 7 -6.58 -48.73 25.24
C CYS A 7 -7.94 -48.99 24.54
N LEU A 8 -8.39 -48.15 23.59
CA LEU A 8 -9.68 -48.39 22.88
C LEU A 8 -9.52 -48.85 21.42
N ALA A 9 -8.30 -48.92 20.89
CA ALA A 9 -8.07 -49.31 19.50
C ALA A 9 -7.97 -50.84 19.28
N ASP A 10 -7.60 -51.59 20.34
CA ASP A 10 -7.30 -53.04 20.22
C ASP A 10 -8.49 -54.00 20.51
N LYS A 11 -9.68 -53.48 20.79
CA LYS A 11 -10.87 -54.33 21.07
C LYS A 11 -11.90 -54.40 19.91
N LEU A 12 -11.60 -53.86 18.75
CA LEU A 12 -12.58 -53.85 17.60
C LEU A 12 -12.07 -54.57 16.34
N LEU A 13 -11.01 -55.37 16.43
CA LEU A 13 -10.51 -56.16 15.28
C LEU A 13 -10.45 -57.64 15.63
N GLY A 14 -11.58 -58.28 15.78
CA GLY A 14 -11.67 -59.73 15.93
C GLY A 14 -13.01 -60.25 15.36
N GLY A 15 -12.99 -60.82 14.13
CA GLY A 15 -14.15 -61.55 13.61
C GLY A 15 -14.32 -61.46 12.09
N HIS A 16 -14.03 -62.55 11.43
CA HIS A 16 -14.02 -62.77 9.97
C HIS A 16 -15.36 -62.54 9.22
N SER A 17 -15.19 -62.19 7.92
CA SER A 17 -16.03 -62.42 6.74
C SER A 17 -17.18 -61.46 6.46
N SER A 18 -16.98 -60.57 5.53
CA SER A 18 -17.69 -60.43 4.23
C SER A 18 -17.35 -59.11 3.54
N PHE A 19 -16.61 -59.24 2.50
CA PHE A 19 -16.12 -58.17 1.64
C PHE A 19 -17.26 -57.60 0.76
N ARG A 20 -17.34 -56.30 0.64
CA ARG A 20 -18.02 -55.49 -0.41
C ARG A 20 -19.25 -54.65 -0.03
N ARG A 21 -19.27 -53.98 1.15
CA ARG A 21 -20.20 -52.82 1.31
C ARG A 21 -19.74 -51.71 2.25
N ASP A 22 -18.50 -51.71 2.69
CA ASP A 22 -18.01 -50.82 3.79
C ASP A 22 -17.08 -49.67 3.37
N LEU A 23 -16.80 -49.48 2.07
CA LEU A 23 -15.86 -48.43 1.64
C LEU A 23 -16.52 -47.02 1.54
N THR A 24 -17.85 -46.97 1.36
CA THR A 24 -18.61 -45.72 1.25
C THR A 24 -19.02 -45.10 2.60
N MET A 25 -19.18 -45.94 3.64
CA MET A 25 -19.52 -45.43 4.97
C MET A 25 -18.32 -44.94 5.78
N ARG A 26 -17.12 -45.54 5.57
CA ARG A 26 -15.89 -45.08 6.25
C ARG A 26 -15.39 -43.75 5.72
N THR A 27 -15.54 -43.48 4.43
CA THR A 27 -15.18 -42.19 3.83
C THR A 27 -16.12 -41.08 4.31
N ALA A 28 -17.41 -41.36 4.49
CA ALA A 28 -18.36 -40.38 5.00
C ALA A 28 -18.13 -40.00 6.47
N CYS A 29 -17.78 -40.97 7.35
CA CYS A 29 -17.48 -40.69 8.76
C CYS A 29 -16.19 -39.94 8.97
N VAL A 30 -15.12 -40.21 8.20
CA VAL A 30 -13.86 -39.47 8.27
C VAL A 30 -14.04 -38.06 7.71
N THR A 31 -14.82 -37.89 6.65
CA THR A 31 -15.09 -36.56 6.07
C THR A 31 -15.97 -35.71 7.00
N VAL A 32 -16.92 -36.28 7.71
CA VAL A 32 -17.74 -35.57 8.71
C VAL A 32 -16.94 -35.22 9.97
N LEU A 33 -16.03 -36.09 10.42
CA LEU A 33 -15.14 -35.77 11.57
C LEU A 33 -14.09 -34.71 11.20
N VAL A 34 -13.53 -34.73 9.99
CA VAL A 34 -12.59 -33.70 9.52
C VAL A 34 -13.31 -32.37 9.32
N LEU A 35 -14.53 -32.37 8.78
CA LEU A 35 -15.35 -31.16 8.66
C LEU A 35 -15.79 -30.59 10.02
N LEU A 36 -16.06 -31.41 11.02
CA LEU A 36 -16.32 -30.99 12.40
C LEU A 36 -15.07 -30.44 13.11
N CYS A 37 -13.89 -31.01 12.87
CA CYS A 37 -12.63 -30.50 13.44
C CYS A 37 -12.18 -29.19 12.78
N VAL A 38 -12.45 -28.95 11.50
CA VAL A 38 -12.12 -27.70 10.80
C VAL A 38 -13.06 -26.55 11.23
N HIS A 39 -14.29 -26.85 11.67
CA HIS A 39 -15.21 -25.84 12.20
C HIS A 39 -14.99 -25.46 13.68
N LEU A 40 -14.19 -26.23 14.42
CA LEU A 40 -13.97 -25.99 15.87
C LEU A 40 -12.70 -25.18 16.20
N ASN A 41 -11.82 -24.91 15.25
CA ASN A 41 -10.57 -24.19 15.50
C ASN A 41 -10.60 -22.67 15.21
N GLY A 42 -11.77 -22.10 14.94
CA GLY A 42 -11.94 -20.66 14.61
C GLY A 42 -12.68 -19.81 15.64
N ALA A 43 -13.17 -20.38 16.74
CA ALA A 43 -13.95 -19.62 17.72
C ALA A 43 -13.32 -19.73 19.13
N GLN A 44 -12.58 -18.73 19.55
CA GLN A 44 -12.27 -18.58 20.98
C GLN A 44 -13.49 -17.98 21.68
N TYR A 45 -14.17 -18.81 22.49
CA TYR A 45 -15.32 -18.39 23.27
C TYR A 45 -14.91 -17.68 24.55
N ALA A 46 -15.25 -16.40 24.69
CA ALA A 46 -15.42 -15.79 25.99
C ALA A 46 -16.79 -16.19 26.54
N LYS A 47 -16.86 -16.99 27.62
CA LYS A 47 -18.10 -17.34 28.29
C LYS A 47 -18.63 -16.12 29.07
N GLY A 48 -19.53 -15.36 28.46
CA GLY A 48 -20.35 -14.36 29.13
C GLY A 48 -21.83 -14.61 28.79
N ASN A 49 -22.72 -14.53 29.77
CA ASN A 49 -24.15 -14.74 29.58
C ASN A 49 -24.72 -13.81 28.53
N SER A 50 -25.23 -14.36 27.41
CA SER A 50 -25.82 -13.61 26.31
C SER A 50 -27.23 -13.14 26.66
N TYR A 51 -27.40 -11.92 27.17
CA TYR A 51 -28.63 -11.18 27.08
C TYR A 51 -28.44 -10.01 26.11
N GLY A 52 -28.84 -10.18 24.85
CA GLY A 52 -29.16 -9.11 23.91
C GLY A 52 -28.07 -8.09 23.60
N GLY A 53 -26.87 -8.53 23.17
CA GLY A 53 -25.84 -7.66 22.64
C GLY A 53 -26.21 -7.00 21.30
N VAL A 54 -25.54 -5.89 20.95
CA VAL A 54 -25.69 -5.20 19.67
C VAL A 54 -24.82 -5.91 18.64
N LYS A 55 -25.40 -6.27 17.50
CA LYS A 55 -24.65 -6.79 16.34
C LYS A 55 -24.28 -5.62 15.46
N LEU A 56 -22.99 -5.42 15.21
CA LEU A 56 -22.45 -4.37 14.36
C LEU A 56 -21.57 -4.98 13.27
N THR A 57 -21.78 -4.55 12.04
CA THR A 57 -20.93 -4.88 10.90
C THR A 57 -20.15 -3.64 10.50
N ILE A 58 -18.81 -3.74 10.49
CA ILE A 58 -17.91 -2.73 9.93
C ILE A 58 -17.46 -3.19 8.56
N LEU A 59 -17.71 -2.36 7.57
CA LEU A 59 -17.08 -2.42 6.26
C LEU A 59 -16.01 -1.33 6.22
N HIS A 60 -14.83 -1.64 5.70
CA HIS A 60 -13.79 -0.63 5.62
C HIS A 60 -12.92 -0.77 4.38
N THR A 61 -12.29 0.33 4.01
CA THR A 61 -11.22 0.40 3.01
C THR A 61 -10.12 1.33 3.51
N ASN A 62 -8.91 1.11 3.04
CA ASN A 62 -7.76 1.98 3.25
C ASN A 62 -6.91 2.05 1.98
N ASP A 63 -6.10 3.09 1.83
CA ASP A 63 -5.04 3.19 0.81
C ASP A 63 -5.53 2.86 -0.61
N ILE A 64 -6.66 3.45 -1.03
CA ILE A 64 -7.23 3.22 -2.37
C ILE A 64 -6.37 3.88 -3.45
N HIS A 65 -5.70 5.00 -3.12
CA HIS A 65 -4.77 5.69 -4.00
C HIS A 65 -5.32 5.91 -5.41
N SER A 66 -6.51 6.50 -5.49
CA SER A 66 -7.20 6.90 -6.74
C SER A 66 -7.38 5.77 -7.77
N ARG A 67 -7.48 4.51 -7.35
CA ARG A 67 -7.85 3.40 -8.24
C ARG A 67 -9.35 3.48 -8.51
N ILE A 68 -9.73 4.44 -9.37
CA ILE A 68 -11.13 4.71 -9.72
C ILE A 68 -11.74 3.54 -10.49
N LEU A 69 -11.02 3.02 -11.48
CA LEU A 69 -11.39 1.82 -12.21
C LEU A 69 -10.66 0.60 -11.63
N GLU A 70 -11.12 -0.58 -12.03
CA GLU A 70 -10.47 -1.83 -11.64
C GLU A 70 -9.00 -1.88 -12.05
N SER A 71 -8.19 -2.52 -11.23
CA SER A 71 -6.76 -2.66 -11.42
C SER A 71 -6.30 -4.12 -11.30
N ASP A 72 -5.12 -4.41 -11.80
CA ASP A 72 -4.48 -5.72 -11.59
C ASP A 72 -3.91 -5.85 -10.15
N LYS A 73 -3.33 -6.99 -9.84
CA LYS A 73 -2.74 -7.26 -8.53
C LYS A 73 -1.63 -6.28 -8.10
N ARG A 74 -1.10 -5.48 -9.03
CA ARG A 74 -0.07 -4.46 -8.75
C ARG A 74 -0.64 -3.04 -8.70
N GLY A 75 -1.95 -2.87 -8.83
CA GLY A 75 -2.61 -1.58 -8.84
C GLY A 75 -2.55 -0.84 -10.19
N VAL A 76 -2.10 -1.49 -11.26
CA VAL A 76 -2.12 -0.92 -12.63
C VAL A 76 -3.51 -1.07 -13.21
N GLN A 77 -4.05 -0.02 -13.82
CA GLN A 77 -5.38 -0.05 -14.44
C GLN A 77 -5.52 -1.22 -15.41
N CYS A 78 -6.62 -1.93 -15.32
CA CYS A 78 -6.88 -3.10 -16.13
C CYS A 78 -7.12 -2.77 -17.60
N ASN A 79 -6.58 -3.61 -18.47
CA ASN A 79 -6.88 -3.66 -19.90
C ASN A 79 -7.77 -4.87 -20.24
N GLU A 80 -8.23 -4.94 -21.49
CA GLU A 80 -9.11 -6.02 -21.95
C GLU A 80 -8.50 -7.43 -21.85
N GLU A 81 -7.19 -7.55 -22.01
CA GLU A 81 -6.49 -8.84 -21.89
C GLU A 81 -6.54 -9.34 -20.44
N LYS A 82 -6.22 -8.49 -19.47
CA LYS A 82 -6.29 -8.84 -18.03
C LYS A 82 -7.71 -9.15 -17.59
N ARG A 83 -8.71 -8.43 -18.14
CA ARG A 83 -10.12 -8.73 -17.90
C ARG A 83 -10.49 -10.13 -18.36
N ARG A 84 -10.12 -10.51 -19.60
CA ARG A 84 -10.35 -11.86 -20.12
C ARG A 84 -9.67 -12.97 -19.30
N GLN A 85 -8.59 -12.63 -18.61
CA GLN A 85 -7.84 -13.54 -17.74
C GLN A 85 -8.35 -13.55 -16.28
N ASN A 86 -9.42 -12.85 -15.95
CA ASN A 86 -9.94 -12.67 -14.60
C ASN A 86 -8.88 -12.14 -13.60
N LYS A 87 -8.04 -11.20 -14.04
CA LYS A 87 -6.94 -10.61 -13.25
C LYS A 87 -7.19 -9.14 -12.88
N CYS A 88 -8.46 -8.74 -12.82
CA CYS A 88 -8.88 -7.38 -12.47
C CYS A 88 -9.67 -7.37 -11.16
N TYR A 89 -9.34 -6.43 -10.31
CA TYR A 89 -9.86 -6.33 -8.94
C TYR A 89 -10.28 -4.89 -8.62
N GLY A 90 -11.16 -4.74 -7.65
CA GLY A 90 -11.50 -3.46 -7.06
C GLY A 90 -12.18 -2.47 -8.01
N GLY A 91 -11.81 -1.21 -7.86
CA GLY A 91 -12.46 -0.06 -8.47
C GLY A 91 -13.66 0.44 -7.65
N VAL A 92 -13.87 1.77 -7.65
CA VAL A 92 -14.87 2.41 -6.77
C VAL A 92 -16.30 1.88 -6.97
N ALA A 93 -16.64 1.53 -8.21
CA ALA A 93 -17.97 0.99 -8.53
C ALA A 93 -18.21 -0.40 -7.95
N ARG A 94 -17.18 -1.25 -7.92
CA ARG A 94 -17.28 -2.60 -7.33
C ARG A 94 -17.30 -2.55 -5.81
N ILE A 95 -16.47 -1.71 -5.21
CA ILE A 95 -16.49 -1.46 -3.76
C ILE A 95 -17.89 -1.02 -3.32
N ALA A 96 -18.45 -0.01 -3.98
CA ALA A 96 -19.77 0.52 -3.65
C ALA A 96 -20.90 -0.49 -3.86
N TYR A 97 -20.81 -1.32 -4.91
CA TYR A 97 -21.79 -2.39 -5.14
C TYR A 97 -21.82 -3.37 -3.98
N GLU A 98 -20.66 -3.91 -3.59
CA GLU A 98 -20.58 -4.91 -2.52
C GLU A 98 -20.95 -4.30 -1.16
N ALA A 99 -20.50 -3.08 -0.86
CA ALA A 99 -20.89 -2.39 0.36
C ALA A 99 -22.41 -2.18 0.46
N ARG A 100 -23.08 -1.77 -0.62
CA ARG A 100 -24.55 -1.64 -0.67
C ARG A 100 -25.28 -2.96 -0.52
N LYS A 101 -24.76 -4.03 -1.13
CA LYS A 101 -25.32 -5.40 -1.00
C LYS A 101 -25.26 -5.85 0.46
N LEU A 102 -24.13 -5.68 1.12
CA LEU A 102 -23.96 -6.05 2.53
C LEU A 102 -24.84 -5.20 3.46
N ARG A 103 -25.00 -3.89 3.20
CA ARG A 103 -25.95 -3.04 3.93
C ARG A 103 -27.40 -3.51 3.84
N LYS A 104 -27.81 -4.04 2.69
CA LYS A 104 -29.18 -4.57 2.53
C LYS A 104 -29.39 -5.89 3.24
N SER A 105 -28.34 -6.67 3.44
CA SER A 105 -28.41 -8.00 4.05
C SER A 105 -28.16 -8.01 5.56
N SER A 106 -27.70 -6.91 6.14
CA SER A 106 -27.34 -6.81 7.56
C SER A 106 -27.93 -5.54 8.18
N ARG A 107 -28.32 -5.67 9.44
CA ARG A 107 -28.72 -4.52 10.28
C ARG A 107 -27.46 -3.93 10.93
N ASN A 108 -27.45 -2.64 11.22
CA ASN A 108 -26.33 -1.95 11.86
C ASN A 108 -25.01 -2.15 11.09
N VAL A 109 -24.93 -1.58 9.89
CA VAL A 109 -23.72 -1.59 9.05
C VAL A 109 -23.14 -0.18 8.99
N LEU A 110 -21.86 -0.04 9.29
CA LEU A 110 -21.09 1.18 9.08
C LEU A 110 -20.02 0.92 8.03
N PHE A 111 -19.85 1.86 7.09
CA PHE A 111 -18.83 1.81 6.05
C PHE A 111 -17.86 2.97 6.22
N VAL A 112 -16.58 2.66 6.45
CA VAL A 112 -15.55 3.64 6.78
C VAL A 112 -14.37 3.58 5.81
N ASN A 113 -13.62 4.70 5.71
CA ASN A 113 -12.36 4.74 4.98
C ASN A 113 -11.26 5.25 5.91
N ALA A 114 -10.13 4.54 5.96
CA ALA A 114 -8.99 4.83 6.81
C ALA A 114 -7.88 5.62 6.07
N GLY A 115 -8.27 6.55 5.18
CA GLY A 115 -7.37 7.50 4.54
C GLY A 115 -6.69 7.00 3.26
N ASP A 116 -5.88 7.89 2.69
CA ASP A 116 -5.10 7.71 1.47
C ASP A 116 -5.95 7.30 0.26
N PHE A 117 -6.98 8.08 -0.01
CA PHE A 117 -7.69 8.00 -1.28
C PHE A 117 -7.00 8.82 -2.37
N TYR A 118 -6.28 9.88 -1.98
CA TYR A 118 -5.49 10.72 -2.87
C TYR A 118 -4.29 9.97 -3.44
N GLN A 119 -3.67 10.54 -4.48
CA GLN A 119 -2.46 10.06 -5.13
C GLN A 119 -2.56 8.68 -5.82
N GLY A 120 -1.51 8.28 -6.53
CA GLY A 120 -1.23 6.94 -6.99
C GLY A 120 -1.71 6.59 -8.39
N THR A 121 -2.44 7.46 -9.11
CA THR A 121 -2.81 7.25 -10.51
C THR A 121 -2.91 8.56 -11.30
N LEU A 122 -2.88 8.46 -12.63
CA LEU A 122 -3.12 9.60 -13.51
C LEU A 122 -4.49 10.27 -13.29
N TRP A 123 -5.46 9.55 -12.76
CA TRP A 123 -6.74 10.14 -12.39
C TRP A 123 -6.55 11.26 -11.38
N TYR A 124 -5.73 11.02 -10.34
CA TYR A 124 -5.43 12.05 -9.36
C TYR A 124 -4.46 13.11 -9.93
N SER A 125 -3.40 12.70 -10.61
CA SER A 125 -2.41 13.65 -11.17
C SER A 125 -3.05 14.70 -12.09
N ILE A 126 -4.10 14.33 -12.83
CA ILE A 126 -4.82 15.21 -13.77
C ILE A 126 -5.98 15.94 -13.10
N LEU A 127 -6.77 15.25 -12.29
CA LEU A 127 -8.07 15.73 -11.80
C LEU A 127 -8.06 16.20 -10.34
N ARG A 128 -7.00 15.85 -9.59
CA ARG A 128 -6.80 16.21 -8.17
C ARG A 128 -8.01 15.81 -7.31
N HIS A 129 -8.32 16.62 -6.29
CA HIS A 129 -9.47 16.41 -5.40
C HIS A 129 -10.81 16.17 -6.13
N LYS A 130 -10.96 16.66 -7.38
CA LYS A 130 -12.23 16.56 -8.10
C LYS A 130 -12.67 15.11 -8.34
N ILE A 131 -11.74 14.25 -8.73
CA ILE A 131 -12.07 12.84 -8.97
C ILE A 131 -12.34 12.09 -7.66
N VAL A 132 -11.59 12.39 -6.61
CA VAL A 132 -11.79 11.78 -5.30
C VAL A 132 -13.15 12.19 -4.72
N SER A 133 -13.46 13.49 -4.77
CA SER A 133 -14.76 14.01 -4.35
C SER A 133 -15.92 13.37 -5.12
N ALA A 134 -15.79 13.26 -6.46
CA ALA A 134 -16.81 12.65 -7.30
C ALA A 134 -17.03 11.16 -7.01
N ALA A 135 -15.97 10.41 -6.71
CA ALA A 135 -16.05 9.01 -6.36
C ALA A 135 -16.60 8.79 -4.95
N MET A 136 -15.96 9.37 -3.93
CA MET A 136 -16.30 9.11 -2.53
C MET A 136 -17.72 9.59 -2.16
N SER A 137 -18.20 10.69 -2.75
CA SER A 137 -19.59 11.17 -2.55
C SER A 137 -20.66 10.17 -2.98
N GLN A 138 -20.32 9.17 -3.81
CA GLN A 138 -21.25 8.17 -4.33
C GLN A 138 -21.04 6.77 -3.75
N MET A 139 -19.90 6.52 -3.10
CA MET A 139 -19.56 5.18 -2.59
C MET A 139 -20.38 4.78 -1.36
N GLY A 140 -20.88 5.76 -0.61
CA GLY A 140 -21.75 5.53 0.55
C GLY A 140 -20.98 5.32 1.85
N TYR A 141 -19.82 5.95 2.01
CA TYR A 141 -19.13 6.03 3.30
C TYR A 141 -19.94 6.79 4.33
N ASP A 142 -19.86 6.37 5.59
CA ASP A 142 -20.42 7.08 6.74
C ASP A 142 -19.36 7.94 7.42
N VAL A 143 -18.16 7.38 7.61
CA VAL A 143 -17.04 8.04 8.30
C VAL A 143 -15.75 7.83 7.51
N VAL A 144 -14.96 8.89 7.44
CA VAL A 144 -13.67 8.91 6.75
C VAL A 144 -12.62 9.48 7.70
N CYS A 145 -11.44 8.88 7.73
CA CYS A 145 -10.23 9.47 8.28
C CYS A 145 -9.38 10.04 7.14
N LEU A 146 -8.61 11.08 7.41
CA LEU A 146 -7.61 11.58 6.47
C LEU A 146 -6.33 10.75 6.59
N GLY A 147 -5.70 10.43 5.46
CA GLY A 147 -4.33 9.95 5.40
C GLY A 147 -3.34 11.10 5.13
N ASN A 148 -2.06 10.78 4.98
CA ASN A 148 -1.03 11.78 4.68
C ASN A 148 -1.16 12.32 3.26
N HIS A 149 -1.56 11.50 2.29
CA HIS A 149 -1.71 11.93 0.90
C HIS A 149 -2.85 12.92 0.67
N GLU A 150 -3.82 13.00 1.54
CA GLU A 150 -4.84 14.03 1.48
C GLU A 150 -4.26 15.44 1.63
N PHE A 151 -3.03 15.58 2.18
CA PHE A 151 -2.31 16.85 2.34
C PHE A 151 -1.31 17.16 1.22
N ASP A 152 -1.16 16.34 0.18
CA ASP A 152 -0.15 16.52 -0.87
C ASP A 152 -0.31 17.82 -1.67
N ASP A 153 -1.54 18.21 -1.92
CA ASP A 153 -1.86 19.48 -2.61
C ASP A 153 -2.07 20.65 -1.61
N GLY A 154 -1.70 20.44 -0.36
CA GLY A 154 -1.85 21.43 0.71
C GLY A 154 -3.30 21.58 1.21
N PRO A 155 -3.52 22.43 2.23
CA PRO A 155 -4.85 22.68 2.77
C PRO A 155 -5.86 23.19 1.73
N GLU A 156 -5.40 23.95 0.75
CA GLU A 156 -6.22 24.51 -0.33
C GLU A 156 -6.71 23.42 -1.29
N GLY A 157 -5.90 22.37 -1.51
CA GLY A 157 -6.28 21.19 -2.28
C GLY A 157 -7.22 20.26 -1.50
N LEU A 158 -7.09 20.19 -0.17
CA LEU A 158 -7.94 19.36 0.69
C LEU A 158 -9.30 20.00 0.99
N ALA A 159 -9.34 21.31 1.19
CA ALA A 159 -10.56 22.03 1.59
C ALA A 159 -11.78 21.80 0.68
N PRO A 160 -11.67 21.77 -0.67
CA PRO A 160 -12.80 21.48 -1.54
C PRO A 160 -13.34 20.05 -1.38
N PHE A 161 -12.48 19.07 -1.13
CA PHE A 161 -12.89 17.70 -0.83
C PHE A 161 -13.72 17.64 0.45
N LEU A 162 -13.24 18.24 1.54
CA LEU A 162 -13.95 18.26 2.82
C LEU A 162 -15.33 18.93 2.71
N ARG A 163 -15.44 20.04 1.96
CA ARG A 163 -16.74 20.66 1.68
C ARG A 163 -17.68 19.71 0.95
N THR A 164 -17.16 18.96 -0.03
CA THR A 164 -17.99 17.97 -0.75
C THR A 164 -18.47 16.88 0.18
N MET A 165 -17.61 16.34 1.05
CA MET A 165 -17.99 15.30 2.01
C MET A 165 -19.05 15.81 3.00
N ASN A 166 -18.88 17.03 3.52
CA ASN A 166 -19.86 17.65 4.40
C ASN A 166 -21.22 17.81 3.72
N ASN A 167 -21.25 18.21 2.43
CA ASN A 167 -22.49 18.38 1.68
C ASN A 167 -23.26 17.07 1.43
N VAL A 168 -22.58 15.93 1.45
CA VAL A 168 -23.20 14.61 1.26
C VAL A 168 -23.32 13.82 2.57
N ASN A 169 -23.16 14.51 3.72
CA ASN A 169 -23.27 13.94 5.07
C ASN A 169 -22.28 12.80 5.36
N VAL A 170 -21.11 12.81 4.76
CA VAL A 170 -19.99 11.93 5.12
C VAL A 170 -19.17 12.64 6.19
N THR A 171 -19.05 12.03 7.36
CA THR A 171 -18.28 12.61 8.45
C THR A 171 -16.79 12.37 8.24
N VAL A 172 -15.99 13.43 8.05
CA VAL A 172 -14.53 13.34 8.03
C VAL A 172 -13.99 13.69 9.40
N LEU A 173 -13.13 12.84 9.97
CA LEU A 173 -12.59 13.00 11.32
C LEU A 173 -11.16 13.52 11.31
N GLY A 174 -10.84 14.40 12.26
CA GLY A 174 -9.51 14.96 12.46
C GLY A 174 -9.17 15.08 13.95
N THR A 175 -9.13 13.97 14.69
CA THR A 175 -8.94 13.96 16.15
C THR A 175 -7.63 14.64 16.57
N ASN A 176 -6.54 14.38 15.86
CA ASN A 176 -5.23 14.94 16.15
C ASN A 176 -4.84 16.14 15.26
N LEU A 177 -5.79 16.76 14.56
CA LEU A 177 -5.52 17.93 13.72
C LEU A 177 -5.95 19.22 14.43
N ASP A 178 -5.07 20.20 14.57
CA ASP A 178 -5.45 21.57 14.92
C ASP A 178 -5.43 22.45 13.67
N THR A 179 -6.62 22.81 13.21
CA THR A 179 -6.83 23.60 11.99
C THR A 179 -7.06 25.10 12.27
N SER A 180 -6.95 25.54 13.51
CA SER A 180 -7.30 26.89 13.95
C SER A 180 -6.48 27.99 13.25
N ALA A 181 -5.21 27.69 12.93
CA ALA A 181 -4.30 28.60 12.24
C ALA A 181 -4.44 28.59 10.71
N GLU A 182 -5.25 27.66 10.12
CA GLU A 182 -5.35 27.48 8.69
C GLU A 182 -6.56 28.21 8.10
N PRO A 183 -6.36 29.28 7.32
CA PRO A 183 -7.47 30.11 6.83
C PRO A 183 -8.46 29.37 5.92
N SER A 184 -7.98 28.42 5.11
CA SER A 184 -8.80 27.66 4.17
C SER A 184 -9.80 26.73 4.84
N PHE A 185 -9.61 26.46 6.15
CA PHE A 185 -10.45 25.57 6.98
C PHE A 185 -11.48 26.29 7.86
N ARG A 186 -11.52 27.63 7.87
CA ARG A 186 -12.39 28.41 8.79
C ARG A 186 -13.88 28.05 8.74
N SER A 187 -14.37 27.61 7.59
CA SER A 187 -15.79 27.24 7.37
C SER A 187 -15.99 25.75 7.13
N ILE A 188 -14.98 24.93 7.44
CA ILE A 188 -15.05 23.49 7.22
C ILE A 188 -15.37 22.78 8.52
N TYR A 189 -16.40 21.93 8.50
CA TYR A 189 -16.71 21.04 9.61
C TYR A 189 -15.77 19.85 9.57
N LEU A 190 -14.84 19.78 10.51
CA LEU A 190 -13.89 18.69 10.71
C LEU A 190 -13.86 18.31 12.20
N PRO A 191 -14.81 17.50 12.67
CA PRO A 191 -14.93 17.14 14.07
C PRO A 191 -13.79 16.26 14.55
N LYS A 192 -13.51 16.34 15.86
CA LYS A 192 -12.53 15.46 16.53
C LYS A 192 -13.04 14.04 16.70
N SER A 193 -14.36 13.89 16.86
CA SER A 193 -15.04 12.62 17.05
C SER A 193 -16.48 12.72 16.58
N THR A 194 -17.10 11.57 16.34
CA THR A 194 -18.55 11.45 16.10
C THR A 194 -19.11 10.29 16.88
N VAL A 195 -20.44 10.26 17.09
CA VAL A 195 -21.13 9.22 17.85
C VAL A 195 -22.26 8.66 17.02
N TYR A 196 -22.28 7.35 16.87
CA TYR A 196 -23.40 6.62 16.27
C TYR A 196 -24.11 5.78 17.30
N THR A 197 -25.43 5.62 17.13
CA THR A 197 -26.25 4.80 18.03
C THR A 197 -26.77 3.59 17.29
N PHE A 198 -26.45 2.40 17.80
CA PHE A 198 -26.89 1.11 17.26
C PHE A 198 -27.70 0.35 18.32
N ASP A 199 -28.97 0.11 18.05
CA ASP A 199 -29.90 -0.56 18.99
C ASP A 199 -29.82 -0.04 20.44
N GLY A 200 -29.61 1.29 20.59
CA GLY A 200 -29.50 1.99 21.88
C GLY A 200 -28.10 2.02 22.49
N LEU A 201 -27.10 1.37 21.90
CA LEU A 201 -25.69 1.48 22.29
C LEU A 201 -25.04 2.63 21.52
N GLN A 202 -24.44 3.58 22.24
CA GLN A 202 -23.67 4.68 21.67
C GLN A 202 -22.20 4.29 21.52
N ILE A 203 -21.64 4.50 20.33
CA ILE A 203 -20.25 4.18 19.98
C ILE A 203 -19.59 5.47 19.50
N GLY A 204 -18.45 5.82 20.11
CA GLY A 204 -17.61 6.94 19.73
C GLY A 204 -16.60 6.55 18.64
N PHE A 205 -16.51 7.37 17.60
CA PHE A 205 -15.53 7.19 16.51
C PHE A 205 -14.53 8.34 16.52
N LEU A 206 -13.26 7.99 16.43
CA LEU A 206 -12.13 8.92 16.36
C LEU A 206 -11.38 8.69 15.03
N GLY A 207 -10.64 9.72 14.55
CA GLY A 207 -9.85 9.61 13.32
C GLY A 207 -8.49 10.29 13.47
N VAL A 208 -7.37 9.56 13.28
CA VAL A 208 -6.02 10.12 13.40
C VAL A 208 -5.19 9.86 12.15
N VAL A 209 -4.37 10.84 11.80
CA VAL A 209 -3.34 10.73 10.75
C VAL A 209 -1.96 10.74 11.40
N THR A 210 -0.99 10.08 10.77
CA THR A 210 0.40 10.03 11.26
C THR A 210 1.02 11.42 11.41
N THR A 211 1.74 11.63 12.51
CA THR A 211 2.54 12.85 12.70
C THR A 211 3.65 13.01 11.66
N GLU A 212 4.07 11.94 10.98
CA GLU A 212 5.02 11.99 9.87
C GLU A 212 4.52 12.87 8.71
N THR A 213 3.21 13.09 8.58
CA THR A 213 2.59 13.97 7.56
C THR A 213 3.21 15.37 7.53
N ILE A 214 3.74 15.86 8.65
CA ILE A 214 4.46 17.16 8.72
C ILE A 214 5.67 17.17 7.79
N THR A 215 6.33 16.04 7.62
CA THR A 215 7.56 15.90 6.82
C THR A 215 7.35 15.26 5.45
N ILE A 216 6.30 14.43 5.30
CA ILE A 216 6.05 13.66 4.07
C ILE A 216 4.99 14.28 3.17
N ALA A 217 4.23 15.28 3.65
CA ALA A 217 3.21 15.99 2.87
C ALA A 217 3.26 17.50 3.13
N LYS A 218 2.20 18.23 2.78
CA LYS A 218 2.14 19.71 2.89
C LYS A 218 0.94 20.15 3.75
N PRO A 219 0.96 19.95 5.06
CA PRO A 219 -0.19 20.29 5.92
C PRO A 219 -0.40 21.81 6.08
N GLY A 220 0.46 22.67 5.54
CA GLY A 220 0.35 24.11 5.65
C GLY A 220 0.48 24.59 7.10
N ARG A 221 -0.51 25.31 7.60
CA ARG A 221 -0.58 25.79 8.99
C ARG A 221 -1.37 24.86 9.91
N ILE A 222 -1.78 23.70 9.43
CA ILE A 222 -2.46 22.68 10.24
C ILE A 222 -1.42 22.00 11.13
N ALA A 223 -1.62 22.07 12.45
CA ALA A 223 -0.78 21.33 13.38
C ALA A 223 -1.29 19.90 13.53
N ILE A 224 -0.40 18.94 13.39
CA ILE A 224 -0.68 17.51 13.61
C ILE A 224 -0.11 17.15 14.98
N LEU A 225 -1.02 16.84 15.90
CA LEU A 225 -0.69 16.58 17.30
C LEU A 225 -0.36 15.10 17.53
N PRO A 226 0.38 14.74 18.61
CA PRO A 226 0.67 13.36 18.94
C PRO A 226 -0.62 12.53 19.06
N GLU A 227 -0.61 11.35 18.45
CA GLU A 227 -1.79 10.50 18.27
C GLU A 227 -2.36 10.03 19.60
N VAL A 228 -1.54 9.41 20.48
CA VAL A 228 -1.95 8.82 21.76
C VAL A 228 -2.58 9.88 22.69
N GLU A 229 -1.94 11.04 22.78
CA GLU A 229 -2.45 12.14 23.62
C GLU A 229 -3.80 12.67 23.11
N SER A 230 -3.92 12.81 21.80
CA SER A 230 -5.13 13.31 21.15
C SER A 230 -6.29 12.34 21.30
N ILE A 231 -6.03 11.03 21.13
CA ILE A 231 -7.00 9.96 21.32
C ILE A 231 -7.51 9.96 22.78
N ASN A 232 -6.60 9.87 23.76
CA ASN A 232 -6.97 9.80 25.17
C ASN A 232 -7.72 11.05 25.63
N ARG A 233 -7.34 12.24 25.17
CA ARG A 233 -8.03 13.49 25.45
C ARG A 233 -9.47 13.49 24.92
N GLU A 234 -9.69 13.00 23.72
CA GLU A 234 -11.01 12.99 23.12
C GLU A 234 -11.89 11.89 23.72
N ILE A 235 -11.33 10.71 24.02
CA ILE A 235 -12.04 9.65 24.75
C ILE A 235 -12.50 10.15 26.11
N ALA A 236 -11.67 10.87 26.86
CA ALA A 236 -12.05 11.42 28.16
C ALA A 236 -13.27 12.33 28.06
N LYS A 237 -13.38 13.16 27.01
CA LYS A 237 -14.57 14.00 26.77
C LYS A 237 -15.81 13.17 26.43
N LEU A 238 -15.67 12.13 25.63
CA LEU A 238 -16.77 11.25 25.25
C LEU A 238 -17.27 10.44 26.46
N LYS A 239 -16.37 9.98 27.34
CA LYS A 239 -16.73 9.30 28.60
C LYS A 239 -17.55 10.20 29.54
N GLN A 240 -17.24 11.50 29.62
CA GLN A 240 -18.07 12.47 30.38
C GLN A 240 -19.49 12.57 29.83
N ARG A 241 -19.73 12.18 28.59
CA ARG A 241 -21.05 12.09 27.94
C ARG A 241 -21.69 10.70 28.06
N GLY A 242 -21.08 9.77 28.81
CA GLY A 242 -21.59 8.43 29.04
C GLY A 242 -21.26 7.42 27.95
N ILE A 243 -20.36 7.72 27.03
CA ILE A 243 -19.94 6.81 25.95
C ILE A 243 -18.79 5.93 26.46
N ASN A 244 -18.88 4.62 26.26
CA ASN A 244 -17.94 3.64 26.80
C ASN A 244 -17.42 2.63 25.74
N THR A 245 -17.73 2.82 24.47
CA THR A 245 -17.23 2.00 23.36
C THR A 245 -16.60 2.91 22.33
N PHE A 246 -15.34 2.63 21.93
CA PHE A 246 -14.57 3.52 21.09
C PHE A 246 -13.92 2.78 19.93
N ILE A 247 -14.13 3.31 18.72
CA ILE A 247 -13.53 2.83 17.48
C ILE A 247 -12.63 3.91 16.91
N LEU A 248 -11.38 3.58 16.68
CA LEU A 248 -10.41 4.46 16.03
C LEU A 248 -10.31 4.09 14.54
N ILE A 249 -10.44 5.09 13.68
CA ILE A 249 -10.07 5.00 12.27
C ILE A 249 -8.68 5.64 12.17
N SER A 250 -7.67 4.86 11.80
CA SER A 250 -6.27 5.22 11.98
C SER A 250 -5.52 5.21 10.66
N HIS A 251 -4.79 6.28 10.38
CA HIS A 251 -3.86 6.32 9.26
C HIS A 251 -2.43 6.60 9.74
N VAL A 252 -1.91 5.68 10.57
CA VAL A 252 -0.58 5.82 11.20
C VAL A 252 0.35 4.63 10.94
N GLY A 253 -0.19 3.55 10.35
CA GLY A 253 0.54 2.32 10.07
C GLY A 253 0.42 1.26 11.16
N PHE A 254 0.51 0.00 10.73
CA PHE A 254 0.20 -1.19 11.54
C PHE A 254 1.04 -1.31 12.83
N ASP A 255 2.36 -1.03 12.74
CA ASP A 255 3.25 -1.08 13.90
C ASP A 255 2.90 0.00 14.95
N VAL A 256 2.41 1.16 14.50
CA VAL A 256 1.97 2.25 15.38
C VAL A 256 0.59 1.94 15.95
N ASP A 257 -0.31 1.35 15.17
CA ASP A 257 -1.63 0.88 15.63
C ASP A 257 -1.52 -0.10 16.80
N GLN A 258 -0.54 -1.02 16.75
CA GLN A 258 -0.27 -1.94 17.86
C GLN A 258 0.20 -1.21 19.13
N LYS A 259 1.02 -0.15 18.99
CA LYS A 259 1.45 0.69 20.11
C LYS A 259 0.29 1.52 20.68
N ILE A 260 -0.59 2.03 19.81
CA ILE A 260 -1.80 2.75 20.22
C ILE A 260 -2.75 1.82 20.99
N ALA A 261 -2.95 0.58 20.53
CA ALA A 261 -3.77 -0.41 21.23
C ALA A 261 -3.27 -0.69 22.66
N ALA A 262 -1.95 -0.65 22.86
CA ALA A 262 -1.34 -0.80 24.18
C ALA A 262 -1.42 0.47 25.04
N ALA A 263 -1.28 1.66 24.43
CA ALA A 263 -1.22 2.95 25.14
C ALA A 263 -2.59 3.59 25.38
N CYS A 264 -3.64 3.15 24.67
CA CYS A 264 -5.01 3.66 24.77
C CYS A 264 -5.96 2.52 25.20
N PRO A 265 -6.03 2.20 26.50
CA PRO A 265 -6.75 1.01 26.99
C PRO A 265 -8.27 1.06 26.80
N GLU A 266 -8.83 2.20 26.48
CA GLU A 266 -10.26 2.37 26.25
C GLU A 266 -10.69 2.05 24.80
N LEU A 267 -9.74 1.88 23.86
CA LEU A 267 -10.07 1.56 22.47
C LEU A 267 -10.48 0.10 22.30
N ASP A 268 -11.60 -0.15 21.64
CA ASP A 268 -12.11 -1.49 21.38
C ASP A 268 -11.75 -2.03 19.99
N LEU A 269 -11.65 -1.14 19.01
CA LEU A 269 -11.30 -1.47 17.62
C LEU A 269 -10.45 -0.36 17.00
N ILE A 270 -9.42 -0.76 16.26
CA ILE A 270 -8.62 0.11 15.38
C ILE A 270 -8.79 -0.38 13.93
N ILE A 271 -9.21 0.52 13.05
CA ILE A 271 -9.33 0.31 11.61
C ILE A 271 -8.18 1.08 10.96
N GLY A 272 -7.11 0.37 10.57
CA GLY A 272 -5.85 0.95 10.18
C GLY A 272 -5.68 1.17 8.67
N GLY A 273 -4.66 1.96 8.33
CA GLY A 273 -4.17 2.25 6.98
C GLY A 273 -2.68 2.58 6.96
N HIS A 274 -2.20 3.28 5.92
CA HIS A 274 -0.86 3.80 5.70
C HIS A 274 0.19 2.74 5.28
N THR A 275 0.31 1.62 5.98
CA THR A 275 1.33 0.59 5.69
C THR A 275 0.89 -0.43 4.65
N ASN A 276 -0.31 -0.31 4.11
CA ASN A 276 -0.84 -1.26 3.12
C ASN A 276 -0.85 -2.72 3.63
N THR A 277 -1.05 -2.93 4.93
CA THR A 277 -0.91 -4.24 5.57
C THR A 277 -2.07 -5.16 5.21
N PHE A 278 -1.77 -6.35 4.73
CA PHE A 278 -2.78 -7.36 4.45
C PHE A 278 -2.96 -8.29 5.65
N LEU A 279 -4.08 -8.15 6.36
CA LEU A 279 -4.47 -9.05 7.44
C LEU A 279 -5.53 -10.04 6.91
N TYR A 280 -5.32 -11.33 7.18
CA TYR A 280 -6.27 -12.37 6.73
C TYR A 280 -6.15 -13.62 7.61
N THR A 281 -7.30 -14.19 8.01
CA THR A 281 -7.34 -15.44 8.79
C THR A 281 -7.66 -16.62 7.89
N GLY A 282 -6.79 -17.63 7.90
CA GLY A 282 -6.87 -18.79 7.02
C GLY A 282 -6.16 -18.60 5.69
N ALA A 283 -6.54 -19.37 4.67
CA ALA A 283 -5.97 -19.29 3.32
C ALA A 283 -6.63 -18.15 2.53
N PRO A 284 -5.85 -17.16 2.03
CA PRO A 284 -6.41 -16.11 1.17
C PRO A 284 -6.94 -16.67 -0.14
N PRO A 285 -7.92 -16.00 -0.79
CA PRO A 285 -8.52 -16.47 -2.04
C PRO A 285 -7.59 -16.37 -3.26
N VAL A 286 -6.48 -15.63 -3.14
CA VAL A 286 -5.43 -15.45 -4.16
C VAL A 286 -4.05 -15.47 -3.51
N ASP A 287 -2.98 -15.37 -4.30
CA ASP A 287 -1.57 -15.48 -3.89
C ASP A 287 -1.00 -14.30 -3.06
N ASP A 288 -1.85 -13.46 -2.47
CA ASP A 288 -1.41 -12.44 -1.52
C ASP A 288 -0.99 -13.08 -0.19
N LYS A 289 0.06 -12.53 0.41
CA LYS A 289 0.61 -13.06 1.67
C LYS A 289 0.14 -12.21 2.85
N PRO A 290 -0.64 -12.77 3.78
CA PRO A 290 -1.01 -12.06 5.01
C PRO A 290 0.21 -11.79 5.90
N GLU A 291 0.20 -10.61 6.52
CA GLU A 291 1.18 -10.22 7.55
C GLU A 291 0.73 -10.59 8.96
N GLY A 292 -0.54 -10.95 9.11
CA GLY A 292 -1.15 -11.38 10.36
C GLY A 292 -2.60 -11.84 10.19
N PRO A 293 -3.24 -12.31 11.26
CA PRO A 293 -4.65 -12.69 11.25
C PRO A 293 -5.55 -11.45 11.13
N TYR A 294 -6.78 -11.64 10.68
CA TYR A 294 -7.83 -10.62 10.68
C TYR A 294 -8.97 -11.01 11.63
N PRO A 295 -9.24 -10.22 12.67
CA PRO A 295 -8.43 -9.13 13.21
C PRO A 295 -7.17 -9.63 13.94
N VAL A 296 -6.17 -8.76 14.08
CA VAL A 296 -5.13 -8.93 15.11
C VAL A 296 -5.75 -8.55 16.45
N VAL A 297 -5.50 -9.35 17.48
CA VAL A 297 -6.11 -9.21 18.80
C VAL A 297 -5.08 -8.76 19.83
N HIS A 298 -5.19 -7.55 20.32
CA HIS A 298 -4.44 -7.07 21.48
C HIS A 298 -5.24 -7.38 22.75
N LYS A 299 -4.76 -8.38 23.53
CA LYS A 299 -5.38 -8.77 24.80
C LYS A 299 -4.84 -7.93 25.94
N ARG A 300 -5.74 -7.34 26.73
CA ARG A 300 -5.42 -6.55 27.92
C ARG A 300 -5.32 -7.40 29.18
N SER A 301 -4.71 -6.83 30.23
CA SER A 301 -4.55 -7.50 31.52
C SER A 301 -5.88 -7.73 32.25
N ASP A 302 -6.90 -6.92 32.01
CA ASP A 302 -8.27 -7.06 32.55
C ASP A 302 -9.11 -8.11 31.80
N GLY A 303 -8.55 -8.73 30.75
CA GLY A 303 -9.21 -9.75 29.96
C GLY A 303 -10.05 -9.19 28.79
N THR A 304 -10.15 -7.87 28.63
CA THR A 304 -10.75 -7.24 27.46
C THR A 304 -9.80 -7.23 26.25
N TYR A 305 -10.28 -6.79 25.08
CA TYR A 305 -9.54 -6.85 23.83
C TYR A 305 -9.61 -5.51 23.10
N CYS A 306 -8.53 -5.18 22.37
CA CYS A 306 -8.59 -4.24 21.25
C CYS A 306 -8.34 -5.02 19.96
N LEU A 307 -9.24 -4.90 19.00
CA LEU A 307 -9.10 -5.51 17.69
C LEU A 307 -8.38 -4.54 16.75
N ILE A 308 -7.53 -5.04 15.85
CA ILE A 308 -6.87 -4.23 14.83
C ILE A 308 -7.14 -4.87 13.48
N VAL A 309 -7.65 -4.10 12.52
CA VAL A 309 -7.95 -4.55 11.15
C VAL A 309 -7.34 -3.61 10.12
N GLN A 310 -6.90 -4.20 8.99
CA GLN A 310 -6.46 -3.49 7.79
C GLN A 310 -6.77 -4.38 6.58
N ASP A 311 -7.21 -3.83 5.43
CA ASP A 311 -7.71 -4.62 4.29
C ASP A 311 -6.80 -4.63 3.06
N TYR A 312 -5.52 -4.32 3.24
CA TYR A 312 -4.51 -4.22 2.18
C TYR A 312 -4.48 -2.84 1.52
N ARG A 313 -4.65 -2.75 0.18
CA ARG A 313 -4.51 -1.51 -0.59
C ARG A 313 -5.22 -1.57 -1.94
N PHE A 314 -5.29 -0.40 -2.59
CA PHE A 314 -5.77 -0.20 -3.96
C PHE A 314 -7.21 -0.64 -4.16
N GLY A 315 -7.97 -0.78 -3.07
CA GLY A 315 -9.33 -1.27 -3.11
C GLY A 315 -9.46 -2.70 -3.68
N LYS A 316 -8.40 -3.52 -3.59
CA LYS A 316 -8.42 -4.92 -4.01
C LYS A 316 -9.34 -5.75 -3.15
N TYR A 317 -9.41 -5.44 -1.87
CA TYR A 317 -10.30 -6.05 -0.89
C TYR A 317 -11.27 -5.02 -0.30
N LEU A 318 -12.32 -5.50 0.33
CA LEU A 318 -13.23 -4.77 1.21
C LEU A 318 -13.17 -5.40 2.58
N GLY A 319 -12.68 -4.70 3.57
CA GLY A 319 -12.65 -5.17 4.94
C GLY A 319 -14.07 -5.44 5.45
N HIS A 320 -14.28 -6.59 6.09
CA HIS A 320 -15.58 -7.02 6.58
C HIS A 320 -15.46 -7.67 7.95
N LEU A 321 -15.80 -6.92 8.98
CA LEU A 321 -15.77 -7.35 10.38
C LEU A 321 -17.18 -7.31 10.97
N ARG A 322 -17.67 -8.43 11.50
CA ARG A 322 -18.91 -8.52 12.27
C ARG A 322 -18.58 -8.71 13.74
N MET A 323 -19.20 -7.93 14.60
CA MET A 323 -18.97 -7.95 16.04
C MET A 323 -20.28 -8.05 16.80
N GLU A 324 -20.23 -8.69 17.96
CA GLU A 324 -21.25 -8.60 18.99
C GLU A 324 -20.70 -7.80 20.17
N ILE A 325 -21.40 -6.75 20.55
CA ILE A 325 -21.01 -5.81 21.61
C ILE A 325 -22.06 -5.90 22.71
N SER A 326 -21.64 -6.14 23.94
CA SER A 326 -22.56 -6.20 25.09
C SER A 326 -23.23 -4.84 25.33
N ARG A 327 -24.30 -4.81 26.13
CA ARG A 327 -24.95 -3.55 26.54
C ARG A 327 -24.02 -2.63 27.37
N GLN A 328 -22.97 -3.19 27.94
CA GLN A 328 -21.94 -2.45 28.68
C GLN A 328 -20.83 -1.90 27.75
N GLY A 329 -20.91 -2.17 26.43
CA GLY A 329 -19.96 -1.67 25.44
C GLY A 329 -18.75 -2.59 25.18
N VAL A 330 -18.72 -3.79 25.72
CA VAL A 330 -17.59 -4.73 25.57
C VAL A 330 -17.81 -5.62 24.33
N ILE A 331 -16.81 -5.74 23.45
CA ILE A 331 -16.83 -6.69 22.34
C ILE A 331 -16.72 -8.11 22.89
N THR A 332 -17.73 -8.93 22.66
CA THR A 332 -17.83 -10.31 23.17
C THR A 332 -17.59 -11.38 22.11
N HIS A 333 -17.84 -11.04 20.86
CA HIS A 333 -17.61 -11.96 19.72
C HIS A 333 -17.28 -11.16 18.46
N TRP A 334 -16.44 -11.75 17.58
CA TRP A 334 -16.11 -11.19 16.27
C TRP A 334 -15.83 -12.28 15.26
N ILE A 335 -16.13 -11.98 13.99
CA ILE A 335 -15.84 -12.85 12.84
C ILE A 335 -15.73 -11.99 11.59
N GLY A 336 -14.79 -12.30 10.71
CA GLY A 336 -14.65 -11.62 9.42
C GLY A 336 -13.33 -11.91 8.74
N ASN A 337 -13.25 -11.47 7.51
CA ASN A 337 -12.06 -11.36 6.68
C ASN A 337 -12.31 -10.33 5.58
N PRO A 338 -11.27 -9.71 5.01
CA PRO A 338 -11.42 -8.91 3.80
C PRO A 338 -11.99 -9.73 2.64
N ILE A 339 -12.98 -9.16 1.95
CA ILE A 339 -13.62 -9.76 0.78
C ILE A 339 -12.82 -9.37 -0.45
N LEU A 340 -12.32 -10.35 -1.22
CA LEU A 340 -11.66 -10.09 -2.50
C LEU A 340 -12.67 -9.52 -3.50
N LEU A 341 -12.41 -8.33 -4.00
CA LEU A 341 -13.25 -7.67 -4.99
C LEU A 341 -12.87 -8.10 -6.41
N SER A 342 -13.09 -9.40 -6.72
CA SER A 342 -12.85 -10.00 -8.02
C SER A 342 -13.91 -9.59 -9.06
N GLN A 343 -13.71 -10.01 -10.31
CA GLN A 343 -14.66 -9.74 -11.40
C GLN A 343 -16.01 -10.44 -11.25
N ASP A 344 -16.11 -11.43 -10.35
CA ASP A 344 -17.39 -12.10 -10.02
C ASP A 344 -18.36 -11.16 -9.29
N ILE A 345 -17.83 -10.11 -8.65
CA ILE A 345 -18.65 -9.07 -8.02
C ILE A 345 -18.97 -8.00 -9.07
N PRO A 346 -20.26 -7.71 -9.33
CA PRO A 346 -20.66 -6.67 -10.27
C PRO A 346 -20.14 -5.28 -9.90
N GLN A 347 -20.09 -4.39 -10.88
CA GLN A 347 -19.82 -2.96 -10.69
C GLN A 347 -21.14 -2.17 -10.69
N ASP A 348 -21.27 -1.17 -9.84
CA ASP A 348 -22.41 -0.24 -9.87
C ASP A 348 -22.35 0.63 -11.13
N GLN A 349 -23.29 0.40 -12.05
CA GLN A 349 -23.32 1.06 -13.35
C GLN A 349 -23.48 2.58 -13.25
N ARG A 350 -24.25 3.07 -12.26
CA ARG A 350 -24.45 4.50 -12.05
C ARG A 350 -23.14 5.21 -11.70
N ILE A 351 -22.31 4.57 -10.87
CA ILE A 351 -20.97 5.10 -10.53
C ILE A 351 -20.06 5.03 -11.75
N LEU A 352 -20.04 3.92 -12.49
CA LEU A 352 -19.24 3.83 -13.72
C LEU A 352 -19.61 4.93 -14.71
N GLU A 353 -20.89 5.12 -14.98
CA GLU A 353 -21.38 6.16 -15.89
C GLU A 353 -21.00 7.56 -15.41
N SER A 354 -21.09 7.84 -14.11
CA SER A 354 -20.68 9.14 -13.53
C SER A 354 -19.17 9.40 -13.61
N MET A 355 -18.34 8.35 -13.73
CA MET A 355 -16.89 8.47 -13.93
C MET A 355 -16.50 8.66 -15.41
N MET A 356 -17.37 8.38 -16.37
CA MET A 356 -17.04 8.45 -17.81
C MET A 356 -16.59 9.81 -18.30
N PRO A 357 -17.20 10.95 -17.88
CA PRO A 357 -16.71 12.28 -18.26
C PRO A 357 -15.26 12.53 -17.80
N TYR A 358 -14.94 12.10 -16.60
CA TYR A 358 -13.57 12.20 -16.05
C TYR A 358 -12.60 11.29 -16.79
N LYS A 359 -13.04 10.05 -17.13
CA LYS A 359 -12.24 9.12 -17.94
C LYS A 359 -11.85 9.75 -19.27
N LYS A 360 -12.78 10.42 -19.93
CA LYS A 360 -12.49 11.12 -21.19
C LYS A 360 -11.38 12.15 -21.02
N ILE A 361 -11.41 12.95 -19.94
CA ILE A 361 -10.36 13.95 -19.67
C ILE A 361 -9.00 13.27 -19.48
N VAL A 362 -8.96 12.15 -18.73
CA VAL A 362 -7.72 11.39 -18.50
C VAL A 362 -7.22 10.78 -19.81
N ASP A 363 -8.10 10.14 -20.59
CA ASP A 363 -7.76 9.54 -21.89
C ASP A 363 -7.23 10.58 -22.90
N ASP A 364 -7.79 11.77 -22.91
CA ASP A 364 -7.33 12.86 -23.78
C ASP A 364 -5.98 13.44 -23.29
N ALA A 365 -5.77 13.51 -21.97
CA ALA A 365 -4.51 13.94 -21.40
C ALA A 365 -3.36 12.94 -21.68
N ILE A 366 -3.64 11.64 -21.65
CA ILE A 366 -2.65 10.59 -21.99
C ILE A 366 -2.12 10.76 -23.41
N LYS A 367 -2.95 11.22 -24.34
CA LYS A 367 -2.59 11.48 -25.74
C LYS A 367 -1.81 12.78 -25.95
N LYS A 368 -1.78 13.64 -24.93
CA LYS A 368 -1.13 14.95 -25.03
C LYS A 368 0.39 14.78 -25.11
N ALA A 369 1.01 15.46 -26.05
CA ALA A 369 2.46 15.56 -26.14
C ALA A 369 3.04 16.24 -24.89
N VAL A 370 4.05 15.64 -24.30
CA VAL A 370 4.78 16.17 -23.14
C VAL A 370 6.21 16.54 -23.49
N GLY A 371 6.65 16.25 -24.71
CA GLY A 371 7.98 16.59 -25.18
C GLY A 371 8.40 15.80 -26.40
N SER A 372 9.72 15.72 -26.62
CA SER A 372 10.33 14.99 -27.73
C SER A 372 11.63 14.32 -27.30
N THR A 373 12.07 13.32 -28.04
CA THR A 373 13.38 12.70 -27.87
C THR A 373 14.14 12.64 -29.20
N LYS A 374 15.44 12.97 -29.15
CA LYS A 374 16.36 12.89 -30.29
C LYS A 374 17.00 11.49 -30.42
N VAL A 375 16.83 10.64 -29.44
CA VAL A 375 17.41 9.30 -29.36
C VAL A 375 16.34 8.28 -29.04
N VAL A 376 16.60 7.01 -29.31
CA VAL A 376 15.79 5.92 -28.77
C VAL A 376 16.05 5.84 -27.26
N LEU A 377 14.97 5.82 -26.49
CA LEU A 377 15.05 5.61 -25.04
C LEU A 377 14.72 4.14 -24.78
N GLU A 378 15.77 3.33 -24.64
CA GLU A 378 15.67 1.90 -24.44
C GLU A 378 15.06 1.57 -23.07
N ALA A 379 13.90 0.92 -23.08
CA ALA A 379 13.19 0.47 -21.90
C ALA A 379 12.68 -0.98 -22.05
N ASP A 380 13.28 -1.78 -22.95
CA ASP A 380 12.94 -3.20 -23.04
C ASP A 380 13.27 -3.89 -21.72
N GLY A 381 12.24 -4.31 -21.00
CA GLY A 381 12.38 -4.99 -19.73
C GLY A 381 13.18 -6.29 -19.78
N LYS A 382 13.46 -6.85 -20.96
CA LYS A 382 14.37 -7.99 -21.12
C LYS A 382 15.83 -7.55 -21.09
N LEU A 383 16.14 -6.35 -21.59
CA LEU A 383 17.50 -5.81 -21.66
C LEU A 383 17.89 -5.08 -20.37
N CYS A 384 17.01 -4.22 -19.87
CA CYS A 384 17.31 -3.37 -18.70
C CYS A 384 17.48 -4.16 -17.38
N ARG A 385 17.25 -5.47 -17.40
CA ARG A 385 17.46 -6.37 -16.26
C ARG A 385 18.87 -6.97 -16.16
N TYR A 386 19.77 -6.64 -17.08
CA TYR A 386 21.15 -7.12 -17.01
C TYR A 386 22.19 -6.18 -17.60
N ARG A 387 21.76 -5.07 -18.21
CA ARG A 387 22.65 -4.03 -18.71
C ARG A 387 22.07 -2.64 -18.47
N GLU A 388 22.91 -1.63 -18.61
CA GLU A 388 22.48 -0.24 -18.58
C GLU A 388 21.46 0.06 -19.69
N CYS A 389 20.45 0.88 -19.38
CA CYS A 389 19.46 1.40 -20.32
C CYS A 389 19.29 2.90 -20.12
N ASN A 390 19.44 3.66 -21.20
CA ASN A 390 19.35 5.11 -21.15
C ASN A 390 17.98 5.66 -20.70
N SER A 391 16.89 4.95 -20.98
CA SER A 391 15.57 5.33 -20.46
C SER A 391 15.51 5.24 -18.94
N VAL A 392 16.09 4.18 -18.36
CA VAL A 392 16.09 4.01 -16.90
C VAL A 392 17.13 4.92 -16.25
N ASN A 393 18.22 5.25 -16.94
CA ASN A 393 19.11 6.35 -16.54
C ASN A 393 18.33 7.67 -16.42
N LEU A 394 17.52 8.01 -17.41
CA LEU A 394 16.68 9.21 -17.40
C LEU A 394 15.68 9.22 -16.24
N MET A 395 15.06 8.06 -15.94
CA MET A 395 14.20 7.91 -14.76
C MET A 395 14.96 8.16 -13.47
N ALA A 396 16.13 7.54 -13.31
CA ALA A 396 16.98 7.74 -12.13
C ALA A 396 17.50 9.18 -12.01
N ASP A 397 17.83 9.83 -13.14
CA ASP A 397 18.23 11.25 -13.19
C ASP A 397 17.09 12.15 -12.67
N SER A 398 15.87 11.84 -13.02
CA SER A 398 14.70 12.59 -12.56
C SER A 398 14.56 12.57 -11.04
N PHE A 399 14.85 11.43 -10.41
CA PHE A 399 14.79 11.27 -8.95
C PHE A 399 15.92 12.06 -8.26
N LEU A 400 17.12 11.99 -8.81
CA LEU A 400 18.25 12.74 -8.28
C LEU A 400 18.05 14.25 -8.45
N ASP A 401 17.59 14.71 -9.63
CA ASP A 401 17.29 16.12 -9.93
C ASP A 401 16.21 16.67 -8.99
N PHE A 402 15.19 15.88 -8.70
CA PHE A 402 14.12 16.28 -7.79
C PHE A 402 14.65 16.65 -6.40
N TYR A 403 15.53 15.82 -5.83
CA TYR A 403 16.10 16.07 -4.51
C TYR A 403 17.27 17.10 -4.53
N ALA A 404 17.95 17.24 -5.64
CA ALA A 404 18.99 18.28 -5.80
C ALA A 404 18.40 19.69 -5.93
N ASN A 405 17.16 19.82 -6.46
CA ASN A 405 16.48 21.10 -6.61
C ASN A 405 15.55 21.45 -5.44
N ARG A 406 15.46 20.63 -4.41
CA ARG A 406 14.74 20.99 -3.18
C ARG A 406 15.54 22.01 -2.41
N ASP A 407 14.81 22.99 -1.86
CA ASP A 407 15.35 24.15 -1.14
C ASP A 407 16.46 23.73 -0.18
N SER A 408 17.67 24.02 -0.60
CA SER A 408 18.89 23.69 0.12
C SER A 408 19.18 24.78 1.17
N SER A 409 18.27 25.01 2.11
CA SER A 409 18.61 25.64 3.40
C SER A 409 19.67 24.81 4.15
N PHE A 410 20.06 23.68 3.55
CA PHE A 410 21.17 22.83 3.95
C PHE A 410 22.49 23.47 3.52
N ARG A 411 23.13 24.16 4.47
CA ARG A 411 24.45 24.77 4.48
C ARG A 411 25.44 24.08 3.52
N GLY A 412 25.52 24.55 2.26
CA GLY A 412 26.59 24.20 1.32
C GLY A 412 26.55 22.83 0.65
N ALA A 413 25.48 22.02 0.85
CA ALA A 413 25.29 20.77 0.12
C ALA A 413 24.56 21.05 -1.20
N TRP A 414 24.97 20.40 -2.31
CA TRP A 414 24.29 20.51 -3.60
C TRP A 414 23.06 19.57 -3.69
N SER A 415 22.98 18.54 -2.85
CA SER A 415 21.88 17.59 -2.78
C SER A 415 21.77 17.00 -1.37
N ILE A 416 20.55 16.60 -1.00
CA ILE A 416 20.29 15.86 0.25
C ILE A 416 20.43 14.33 0.06
N VAL A 417 20.64 13.86 -1.17
CA VAL A 417 20.87 12.45 -1.49
C VAL A 417 22.17 12.30 -2.30
N ASN A 418 22.84 11.17 -2.15
CA ASN A 418 24.07 10.84 -2.86
C ASN A 418 23.82 10.29 -4.26
N ALA A 419 22.76 9.47 -4.40
CA ALA A 419 22.43 8.80 -5.65
C ALA A 419 20.94 8.39 -5.68
N ALA A 420 20.45 8.16 -6.89
CA ALA A 420 19.20 7.50 -7.15
C ALA A 420 19.45 6.08 -7.67
N VAL A 421 18.63 5.12 -7.20
CA VAL A 421 18.75 3.71 -7.56
C VAL A 421 17.35 3.19 -7.89
N ILE A 422 17.23 2.52 -9.04
CA ILE A 422 15.95 1.98 -9.51
C ILE A 422 16.17 0.58 -10.10
N ASN A 423 15.21 -0.32 -9.95
CA ASN A 423 15.33 -1.66 -10.52
C ASN A 423 15.01 -1.68 -12.02
N GLY A 424 15.78 -2.44 -12.80
CA GLY A 424 15.56 -2.61 -14.25
C GLY A 424 14.20 -3.24 -14.58
N GLY A 425 13.60 -3.91 -13.60
CA GLY A 425 12.25 -4.45 -13.71
C GLY A 425 11.14 -3.41 -13.88
N ILE A 426 11.40 -2.13 -13.66
CA ILE A 426 10.44 -1.04 -13.90
C ILE A 426 10.22 -0.76 -15.39
N ALA A 427 11.24 -0.94 -16.20
CA ALA A 427 11.23 -0.67 -17.65
C ALA A 427 10.29 -1.65 -18.39
N ARG A 428 9.50 -1.13 -19.36
CA ARG A 428 8.55 -1.93 -20.15
C ARG A 428 8.63 -1.63 -21.64
N ASP A 429 8.25 -0.45 -22.08
CA ASP A 429 8.15 -0.11 -23.50
C ASP A 429 9.21 0.91 -23.89
N THR A 430 9.97 0.60 -24.93
CA THR A 430 10.97 1.50 -25.52
C THR A 430 10.32 2.66 -26.24
N ILE A 431 10.71 3.89 -25.91
CA ILE A 431 10.26 5.09 -26.60
C ILE A 431 11.19 5.33 -27.79
N ARG A 432 10.63 5.24 -28.99
CA ARG A 432 11.37 5.50 -30.24
C ARG A 432 11.73 6.98 -30.35
N GLN A 433 12.77 7.30 -31.13
CA GLN A 433 13.06 8.68 -31.50
C GLN A 433 11.81 9.32 -32.10
N ASN A 434 11.32 10.39 -31.47
CA ASN A 434 10.06 10.98 -31.82
C ASN A 434 10.01 12.46 -31.42
N SER A 435 9.39 13.29 -32.27
CA SER A 435 9.13 14.70 -32.02
C SER A 435 7.87 14.95 -31.17
N ASN A 436 7.08 13.92 -30.92
CA ASN A 436 5.78 14.03 -30.24
C ASN A 436 5.61 12.89 -29.23
N VAL A 437 6.43 12.89 -28.18
CA VAL A 437 6.28 11.93 -27.08
C VAL A 437 5.11 12.33 -26.20
N THR A 438 4.17 11.42 -26.01
CA THR A 438 2.97 11.63 -25.19
C THR A 438 3.16 11.19 -23.75
N LEU A 439 2.25 11.63 -22.86
CA LEU A 439 2.18 11.12 -21.50
C LEU A 439 1.95 9.59 -21.47
N GLY A 440 1.20 9.08 -22.46
CA GLY A 440 0.96 7.65 -22.64
C GLY A 440 2.23 6.85 -22.98
N ASP A 441 3.13 7.42 -23.78
CA ASP A 441 4.43 6.80 -24.08
C ASP A 441 5.30 6.70 -22.83
N LEU A 442 5.32 7.74 -21.99
CA LEU A 442 6.03 7.70 -20.71
C LEU A 442 5.42 6.65 -19.77
N LEU A 443 4.10 6.56 -19.73
CA LEU A 443 3.40 5.55 -18.94
C LEU A 443 3.67 4.12 -19.45
N GLY A 444 3.78 3.94 -20.76
CA GLY A 444 4.20 2.67 -21.36
C GLY A 444 5.62 2.29 -20.92
N ALA A 445 6.54 3.23 -20.89
CA ALA A 445 7.92 3.01 -20.46
C ALA A 445 8.03 2.72 -18.96
N MET A 446 7.23 3.40 -18.11
CA MET A 446 7.20 3.28 -16.65
C MET A 446 5.76 3.11 -16.13
N PRO A 447 5.13 1.93 -16.31
CA PRO A 447 3.71 1.74 -15.99
C PRO A 447 3.41 1.55 -14.50
N TYR A 448 4.44 1.38 -13.67
CA TYR A 448 4.27 1.15 -12.23
C TYR A 448 4.59 2.42 -11.48
N ASP A 449 3.56 3.09 -11.00
CA ASP A 449 3.74 4.20 -10.09
C ASP A 449 4.09 3.70 -8.69
N SER A 450 4.99 4.42 -8.05
CA SER A 450 5.51 4.17 -6.71
C SER A 450 5.94 5.48 -6.12
N ASP A 451 5.88 5.61 -4.80
CA ASP A 451 6.44 6.79 -4.15
C ASP A 451 7.96 6.77 -4.15
N LEU A 452 8.57 7.94 -4.15
CA LEU A 452 9.98 8.08 -3.91
C LEU A 452 10.28 7.95 -2.40
N VAL A 453 11.28 7.14 -2.08
CA VAL A 453 11.73 6.90 -0.70
C VAL A 453 13.22 7.19 -0.60
N VAL A 454 13.61 8.03 0.34
CA VAL A 454 15.01 8.23 0.71
C VAL A 454 15.39 7.24 1.81
N MET A 455 16.46 6.50 1.58
CA MET A 455 16.99 5.50 2.51
C MET A 455 18.37 5.93 2.99
N ASP A 456 18.51 6.18 4.29
CA ASP A 456 19.81 6.42 4.91
C ASP A 456 20.39 5.08 5.37
N MET A 457 21.45 4.61 4.73
CA MET A 457 22.04 3.30 4.98
C MET A 457 23.57 3.35 5.07
N ARG A 458 24.15 2.40 5.79
CA ARG A 458 25.60 2.24 5.82
C ARG A 458 26.12 1.79 4.47
N GLY A 459 27.36 2.18 4.13
CA GLY A 459 27.99 1.75 2.89
C GLY A 459 28.14 0.22 2.77
N SER A 460 28.17 -0.53 3.87
CA SER A 460 28.09 -1.99 3.85
C SER A 460 26.74 -2.46 3.30
N GLU A 461 25.62 -1.89 3.78
CA GLU A 461 24.27 -2.24 3.34
C GLU A 461 24.03 -1.81 1.88
N LEU A 462 24.54 -0.62 1.50
CA LEU A 462 24.51 -0.17 0.10
C LEU A 462 25.29 -1.13 -0.80
N TRP A 463 26.46 -1.60 -0.37
CA TRP A 463 27.23 -2.59 -1.12
C TRP A 463 26.49 -3.90 -1.27
N ASP A 464 25.89 -4.40 -0.19
CA ASP A 464 25.12 -5.66 -0.18
C ASP A 464 23.86 -5.55 -1.07
N MET A 465 23.21 -4.38 -1.14
CA MET A 465 22.13 -4.08 -2.08
C MET A 465 22.57 -4.28 -3.54
N PHE A 466 23.75 -3.77 -3.90
CA PHE A 466 24.29 -3.95 -5.26
C PHE A 466 24.72 -5.41 -5.51
N GLU A 467 25.33 -6.10 -4.54
CA GLU A 467 25.63 -7.53 -4.66
C GLU A 467 24.37 -8.37 -4.86
N TYR A 468 23.32 -8.07 -4.11
CA TYR A 468 22.03 -8.75 -4.25
C TYR A 468 21.42 -8.52 -5.63
N SER A 469 21.57 -7.34 -6.22
CA SER A 469 20.98 -6.98 -7.51
C SER A 469 21.44 -7.88 -8.66
N VAL A 470 22.62 -8.49 -8.55
CA VAL A 470 23.23 -9.38 -9.56
C VAL A 470 23.38 -10.82 -9.06
N SER A 471 22.83 -11.17 -7.89
CA SER A 471 22.79 -12.55 -7.40
C SER A 471 21.84 -13.41 -8.23
N ASP A 472 22.04 -14.73 -8.24
CA ASP A 472 21.15 -15.71 -8.88
C ASP A 472 20.74 -15.34 -10.32
N PHE A 473 21.70 -14.82 -11.08
CA PHE A 473 21.47 -14.39 -12.45
C PHE A 473 21.06 -15.57 -13.34
N THR A 474 19.95 -15.38 -14.08
CA THR A 474 19.43 -16.30 -15.09
C THR A 474 19.10 -15.51 -16.35
N TRP A 475 19.05 -16.19 -17.51
CA TRP A 475 18.59 -15.59 -18.75
C TRP A 475 17.06 -15.60 -18.85
N TYR A 476 16.50 -14.67 -19.66
CA TYR A 476 15.07 -14.67 -19.98
C TYR A 476 14.64 -16.07 -20.50
N PRO A 477 13.46 -16.64 -20.08
CA PRO A 477 12.34 -15.97 -19.41
C PRO A 477 12.44 -15.82 -17.87
N ASP A 478 13.38 -16.46 -17.21
CA ASP A 478 13.48 -16.51 -15.74
C ASP A 478 14.26 -15.32 -15.15
N LEU A 479 14.66 -14.36 -16.00
CA LEU A 479 15.38 -13.16 -15.58
C LEU A 479 14.50 -12.28 -14.69
N ASN A 480 14.90 -12.10 -13.43
CA ASN A 480 14.20 -11.27 -12.46
C ASN A 480 14.42 -9.77 -12.69
N GLY A 481 13.65 -8.92 -11.98
CA GLY A 481 13.67 -7.47 -12.14
C GLY A 481 14.74 -6.72 -11.33
N LYS A 482 15.48 -7.39 -10.45
CA LYS A 482 16.28 -6.78 -9.38
C LYS A 482 17.56 -6.07 -9.80
N PHE A 483 18.02 -6.20 -11.05
CA PHE A 483 19.18 -5.48 -11.56
C PHE A 483 19.01 -3.97 -11.37
N LEU A 484 20.04 -3.30 -10.81
CA LEU A 484 19.94 -1.88 -10.46
C LEU A 484 20.51 -0.97 -11.55
N GLN A 485 19.74 0.05 -11.88
CA GLN A 485 20.11 1.19 -12.72
C GLN A 485 20.27 2.41 -11.82
N VAL A 486 21.11 3.37 -12.19
CA VAL A 486 21.54 4.39 -11.24
C VAL A 486 21.69 5.80 -11.84
N SER A 487 21.54 6.81 -10.98
CA SER A 487 22.04 8.17 -11.18
C SER A 487 22.83 8.59 -9.94
N GLY A 488 23.91 9.34 -10.14
CA GLY A 488 24.81 9.69 -9.03
C GLY A 488 25.62 8.53 -8.44
N ALA A 489 25.55 7.35 -9.07
CA ALA A 489 26.39 6.20 -8.74
C ALA A 489 27.08 5.64 -9.99
N ARG A 490 28.16 4.89 -9.80
CA ARG A 490 28.84 4.10 -10.82
C ARG A 490 29.24 2.76 -10.24
N VAL A 491 28.88 1.68 -10.92
CA VAL A 491 29.13 0.31 -10.46
C VAL A 491 29.77 -0.53 -11.55
N ILE A 492 30.72 -1.38 -11.19
CA ILE A 492 31.32 -2.39 -12.06
C ILE A 492 31.06 -3.75 -11.43
N TYR A 493 30.39 -4.64 -12.18
CA TYR A 493 30.18 -6.03 -11.80
C TYR A 493 31.13 -6.94 -12.59
N ASP A 494 31.72 -7.96 -11.95
CA ASP A 494 32.50 -9.01 -12.60
C ASP A 494 31.87 -10.39 -12.32
N PHE A 495 31.23 -10.98 -13.33
CA PHE A 495 30.54 -12.26 -13.23
C PHE A 495 31.46 -13.49 -13.14
N ARG A 496 32.79 -13.32 -13.23
CA ARG A 496 33.74 -14.38 -12.85
C ARG A 496 33.77 -14.60 -11.36
N GLN A 497 33.37 -13.61 -10.57
CA GLN A 497 33.30 -13.70 -9.13
C GLN A 497 32.03 -14.44 -8.69
N PRO A 498 32.08 -15.16 -7.57
CA PRO A 498 30.90 -15.85 -7.04
C PRO A 498 29.83 -14.85 -6.54
N ASN A 499 28.60 -15.34 -6.38
CA ASN A 499 27.52 -14.56 -5.75
C ASN A 499 27.98 -13.93 -4.43
N GLY A 500 27.64 -12.66 -4.22
CA GLY A 500 28.03 -11.87 -3.06
C GLY A 500 29.44 -11.27 -3.12
N ARG A 501 30.16 -11.41 -4.27
CA ARG A 501 31.47 -10.81 -4.53
C ARG A 501 31.60 -10.26 -5.97
N ARG A 502 30.47 -9.99 -6.63
CA ARG A 502 30.45 -9.53 -8.04
C ARG A 502 30.67 -8.04 -8.21
N VAL A 503 30.46 -7.24 -7.18
CA VAL A 503 30.73 -5.80 -7.20
C VAL A 503 32.24 -5.56 -7.14
N ALA A 504 32.84 -5.26 -8.28
CA ALA A 504 34.28 -4.97 -8.38
C ALA A 504 34.59 -3.50 -8.00
N SER A 505 33.66 -2.59 -8.25
CA SER A 505 33.78 -1.17 -7.88
C SER A 505 32.40 -0.57 -7.65
N LEU A 506 32.26 0.24 -6.62
CA LEU A 506 31.06 1.04 -6.36
C LEU A 506 31.49 2.45 -5.89
N LYS A 507 31.06 3.46 -6.65
CA LYS A 507 31.30 4.87 -6.36
C LYS A 507 29.98 5.61 -6.34
N VAL A 508 29.86 6.63 -5.47
CA VAL A 508 28.70 7.52 -5.41
C VAL A 508 29.15 8.98 -5.35
N LEU A 509 28.28 9.89 -5.79
CA LEU A 509 28.52 11.32 -5.65
C LEU A 509 28.54 11.72 -4.18
N CYS A 510 29.45 12.63 -3.84
CA CYS A 510 29.42 13.26 -2.53
C CYS A 510 28.30 14.32 -2.51
N ALA A 511 27.35 14.20 -1.57
CA ALA A 511 26.22 15.13 -1.44
C ALA A 511 26.63 16.50 -0.85
N ASN A 512 27.53 16.52 0.13
CA ASN A 512 27.95 17.71 0.90
C ASN A 512 29.26 18.32 0.43
N CYS A 513 29.65 18.19 -0.83
CA CYS A 513 30.82 18.81 -1.40
C CYS A 513 30.43 19.96 -2.34
N SER A 514 31.22 20.98 -2.42
CA SER A 514 31.01 22.14 -3.31
C SER A 514 31.11 21.77 -4.79
N ILE A 515 31.87 20.73 -5.12
CA ILE A 515 31.98 20.16 -6.46
C ILE A 515 31.61 18.67 -6.36
N PRO A 516 30.48 18.23 -6.96
CA PRO A 516 30.09 16.84 -6.96
C PRO A 516 31.12 15.94 -7.64
N VAL A 517 31.69 15.00 -6.90
CA VAL A 517 32.68 14.04 -7.41
C VAL A 517 32.34 12.63 -6.98
N TYR A 518 32.58 11.64 -7.85
CA TYR A 518 32.42 10.23 -7.52
C TYR A 518 33.51 9.76 -6.55
N LYS A 519 33.11 9.28 -5.38
CA LYS A 519 34.00 8.71 -4.36
C LYS A 519 33.70 7.24 -4.13
N PRO A 520 34.70 6.38 -3.91
CA PRO A 520 34.48 4.99 -3.53
C PRO A 520 33.59 4.89 -2.28
N VAL A 521 32.65 3.97 -2.28
CA VAL A 521 31.80 3.71 -1.12
C VAL A 521 32.63 3.14 0.03
N ARG A 522 32.59 3.79 1.19
CA ARG A 522 33.21 3.34 2.44
C ARG A 522 32.19 2.63 3.30
N ARG A 523 32.47 1.38 3.70
CA ARG A 523 31.49 0.50 4.36
C ARG A 523 30.91 1.05 5.67
N ASN A 524 31.66 1.86 6.39
CA ASN A 524 31.27 2.45 7.68
C ASN A 524 30.62 3.84 7.61
N MET A 525 30.56 4.45 6.43
CA MET A 525 29.88 5.75 6.23
C MET A 525 28.40 5.54 5.91
N VAL A 526 27.58 6.54 6.23
CA VAL A 526 26.16 6.59 5.88
C VAL A 526 25.99 7.33 4.56
N TYR A 527 25.11 6.81 3.71
CA TYR A 527 24.72 7.37 2.42
C TYR A 527 23.22 7.47 2.33
N SER A 528 22.73 8.61 1.80
CA SER A 528 21.31 8.82 1.51
C SER A 528 21.06 8.47 0.05
N ILE A 529 20.23 7.45 -0.19
CA ILE A 529 19.90 6.93 -1.51
C ILE A 529 18.40 7.11 -1.76
N VAL A 530 18.01 7.72 -2.88
CA VAL A 530 16.62 7.75 -3.29
C VAL A 530 16.29 6.53 -4.16
N THR A 531 15.16 5.91 -3.88
CA THR A 531 14.64 4.77 -4.63
C THR A 531 13.11 4.78 -4.63
N THR A 532 12.47 3.74 -5.16
CA THR A 532 11.02 3.59 -5.14
C THR A 532 10.54 2.86 -3.89
N SER A 533 9.31 3.12 -3.47
CA SER A 533 8.65 2.39 -2.38
C SER A 533 8.58 0.88 -2.66
N PHE A 534 8.54 0.47 -3.93
CA PHE A 534 8.64 -0.93 -4.32
C PHE A 534 9.94 -1.59 -3.81
N ILE A 535 11.09 -0.98 -4.08
CA ILE A 535 12.39 -1.51 -3.62
C ILE A 535 12.50 -1.43 -2.11
N SER A 536 12.21 -0.26 -1.53
CA SER A 536 12.38 -0.03 -0.10
C SER A 536 11.54 -0.97 0.77
N ASN A 537 10.41 -1.45 0.25
CA ASN A 537 9.51 -2.40 0.92
C ASN A 537 9.81 -3.87 0.56
N GLY A 538 10.96 -4.15 -0.04
CA GLY A 538 11.40 -5.51 -0.31
C GLY A 538 10.98 -6.08 -1.66
N GLY A 539 10.51 -5.25 -2.58
CA GLY A 539 10.22 -5.64 -3.97
C GLY A 539 11.42 -6.32 -4.61
N ASP A 540 11.18 -7.23 -5.55
CA ASP A 540 12.19 -8.10 -6.17
C ASP A 540 13.07 -8.89 -5.16
N GLY A 541 12.64 -8.99 -3.89
CA GLY A 541 13.30 -9.75 -2.82
C GLY A 541 14.42 -8.99 -2.09
N PHE A 542 14.54 -7.67 -2.27
CA PHE A 542 15.47 -6.85 -1.48
C PHE A 542 15.14 -6.93 0.01
N LYS A 543 16.19 -6.98 0.84
CA LYS A 543 16.05 -7.00 2.30
C LYS A 543 16.93 -5.92 2.89
N PHE A 544 16.38 -5.15 3.81
CA PHE A 544 17.08 -4.08 4.51
C PHE A 544 17.03 -4.32 6.01
N SER A 545 18.10 -3.96 6.71
CA SER A 545 18.13 -4.07 8.16
C SER A 545 17.21 -3.02 8.80
N LYS A 546 16.83 -3.24 10.07
CA LYS A 546 16.06 -2.26 10.85
C LYS A 546 16.83 -0.96 11.13
N SER A 547 18.13 -0.93 10.88
CA SER A 547 18.97 0.26 11.05
C SER A 547 18.88 1.23 9.86
N VAL A 548 18.30 0.81 8.73
CA VAL A 548 18.04 1.67 7.58
C VAL A 548 16.89 2.61 7.89
N ASN A 549 17.19 3.90 7.97
CA ASN A 549 16.16 4.93 8.11
C ASN A 549 15.52 5.20 6.76
N LYS A 550 14.21 5.09 6.68
CA LYS A 550 13.43 5.30 5.45
C LYS A 550 12.54 6.52 5.63
N ARG A 551 12.58 7.43 4.66
CA ARG A 551 11.74 8.63 4.62
C ARG A 551 11.02 8.65 3.28
N THR A 552 9.69 8.75 3.31
CA THR A 552 8.89 9.00 2.11
C THR A 552 8.21 10.34 2.22
N GLU A 553 7.99 10.99 1.08
CA GLU A 553 7.32 12.28 1.00
C GLU A 553 6.03 12.18 0.18
N GLY A 554 5.61 10.94 -0.09
CA GLY A 554 4.42 10.67 -0.89
C GLY A 554 4.49 11.23 -2.31
N VAL A 555 5.67 11.32 -2.88
CA VAL A 555 5.85 11.88 -4.22
C VAL A 555 5.89 10.76 -5.24
N SER A 556 4.96 10.79 -6.20
CA SER A 556 4.89 9.83 -7.30
C SER A 556 6.17 9.88 -8.15
N ALA A 557 6.83 8.74 -8.28
CA ALA A 557 8.00 8.57 -9.12
C ALA A 557 7.68 8.86 -10.60
N PHE A 558 6.48 8.50 -11.06
CA PHE A 558 6.03 8.79 -12.43
C PHE A 558 5.82 10.29 -12.64
N ASP A 559 5.22 11.00 -11.70
CA ASP A 559 5.03 12.46 -11.81
C ASP A 559 6.39 13.19 -11.88
N VAL A 560 7.36 12.76 -11.07
CA VAL A 560 8.73 13.31 -11.10
C VAL A 560 9.39 13.04 -12.45
N PHE A 561 9.31 11.82 -12.95
CA PHE A 561 9.85 11.43 -14.25
C PHE A 561 9.19 12.22 -15.41
N SER A 562 7.87 12.32 -15.40
CA SER A 562 7.12 13.04 -16.44
C SER A 562 7.49 14.54 -16.50
N ARG A 563 7.59 15.20 -15.34
CA ARG A 563 8.02 16.61 -15.25
C ARG A 563 9.46 16.79 -15.70
N TYR A 564 10.34 15.89 -15.32
CA TYR A 564 11.75 15.93 -15.73
C TYR A 564 11.90 15.71 -17.24
N PHE A 565 11.15 14.77 -17.83
CA PHE A 565 11.12 14.55 -19.27
C PHE A 565 10.72 15.84 -20.03
N THR A 566 9.68 16.50 -19.56
CA THR A 566 9.22 17.77 -20.15
C THR A 566 10.28 18.86 -20.02
N LYS A 567 10.94 18.98 -18.84
CA LYS A 567 12.04 19.92 -18.58
C LYS A 567 13.23 19.69 -19.51
N MET A 568 13.59 18.43 -19.76
CA MET A 568 14.75 18.04 -20.55
C MET A 568 14.48 17.92 -22.05
N SER A 569 13.25 18.11 -22.49
CA SER A 569 12.86 18.01 -23.91
C SER A 569 13.53 19.08 -24.78
N PRO A 570 14.11 18.74 -25.92
CA PRO A 570 14.26 17.43 -26.53
C PRO A 570 15.30 16.55 -25.84
N VAL A 571 14.89 15.37 -25.36
CA VAL A 571 15.74 14.45 -24.60
C VAL A 571 16.86 13.87 -25.45
N LYS A 572 18.07 13.74 -24.89
CA LYS A 572 19.29 13.24 -25.54
C LYS A 572 20.11 12.32 -24.63
N THR A 573 19.46 11.65 -23.68
CA THR A 573 20.15 10.84 -22.66
C THR A 573 20.89 9.67 -23.29
N PRO A 574 22.24 9.58 -23.13
CA PRO A 574 23.03 8.45 -23.62
C PRO A 574 23.05 7.27 -22.61
N GLU A 575 23.67 6.17 -23.00
CA GLU A 575 24.33 5.26 -22.06
C GLU A 575 25.66 5.90 -21.65
N GLU A 576 26.05 5.81 -20.37
CA GLU A 576 27.19 6.58 -19.81
C GLU A 576 28.16 5.70 -19.01
N ASP A 577 28.09 4.38 -19.20
CA ASP A 577 28.87 3.40 -18.43
C ASP A 577 28.68 3.57 -16.90
N ARG A 578 27.44 3.91 -16.50
CA ARG A 578 27.07 3.99 -15.07
C ARG A 578 27.06 2.62 -14.43
N VAL A 579 26.70 1.60 -15.23
CA VAL A 579 26.61 0.19 -14.83
C VAL A 579 27.36 -0.66 -15.83
N ILE A 580 28.59 -1.03 -15.50
CA ILE A 580 29.43 -1.88 -16.35
C ILE A 580 29.34 -3.32 -15.86
N VAL A 581 29.02 -4.24 -16.80
CA VAL A 581 28.93 -5.69 -16.53
C VAL A 581 30.04 -6.40 -17.29
N LEU A 582 31.01 -6.95 -16.55
CA LEU A 582 32.12 -7.70 -17.08
C LEU A 582 31.82 -9.21 -17.01
N ASN A 583 32.28 -9.95 -18.05
CA ASN A 583 32.26 -11.40 -18.06
C ASN A 583 30.87 -12.04 -17.83
N LEU A 584 29.85 -11.41 -18.39
CA LEU A 584 28.47 -11.94 -18.31
C LEU A 584 28.44 -13.39 -18.88
N PRO A 585 27.78 -14.36 -18.21
CA PRO A 585 27.68 -15.72 -18.69
C PRO A 585 27.14 -15.78 -20.12
N ARG A 586 27.71 -16.64 -20.97
CA ARG A 586 27.18 -16.84 -22.32
C ARG A 586 25.78 -17.45 -22.23
N ARG A 587 24.88 -17.01 -23.09
CA ARG A 587 23.56 -17.62 -23.24
C ARG A 587 23.76 -19.02 -23.82
N GLY A 588 23.37 -20.06 -23.08
CA GLY A 588 23.40 -21.44 -23.61
C GLY A 588 22.58 -21.53 -24.91
N ASN A 589 22.95 -22.41 -25.84
CA ASN A 589 22.27 -22.61 -27.13
C ASN A 589 20.83 -23.11 -26.91
N SER A 590 19.91 -22.23 -26.65
CA SER A 590 18.47 -22.48 -26.65
C SER A 590 17.80 -21.47 -27.57
N VAL A 591 17.50 -21.96 -28.80
CA VAL A 591 16.61 -21.42 -29.83
C VAL A 591 16.78 -19.94 -30.18
N PRO A 592 17.13 -19.57 -31.42
CA PRO A 592 17.11 -18.18 -31.84
C PRO A 592 15.68 -17.69 -31.91
N TYR A 593 15.38 -16.62 -31.15
CA TYR A 593 14.16 -15.84 -31.38
C TYR A 593 14.27 -15.18 -32.77
N ARG A 594 13.41 -15.60 -33.69
CA ARG A 594 13.04 -14.85 -34.88
C ARG A 594 12.08 -13.71 -34.54
#